data_fa2b54c19ed20a8f8b2cd16fbc01be1d
#
_entry.id   fa2b54c19ed20a8f8b2cd16fbc01be1d
#
_cell.length_a   1.000
_cell.length_b   1.000
_cell.length_c   1.000
_cell.angle_alpha   90.00
_cell.angle_beta   90.00
_cell.angle_gamma   90.00
#
_symmetry.space_group_name_H-M   'P 1'
#
loop_
_entity.id
_entity.type
_entity.pdbx_description
1 polymer ?
#
loop_
_entity_poly.entity_id
_entity_poly.type
_entity_poly.pdbx_seq_one_letter_code
_entity_poly.pdbx_strand_id
1 'polypeptide(L)'
;MTTAQILEKMIVFSEGNLHDIDHLIRVWTYAKTIGELEGLDSRTQYILETAAITHDIACPYCRTKYGNTEGRHQEEEGAWIVRDFLRGTGMDEAAAGRVIYLVSHHHTVTGVDGADYQILLEADYIANAEENHWPEENARRFLSSVAGTESGKRLIREILLPGQEEADRTRAGQVCESGS
;
A
#
# COMPACT_ATOMS: atom_id res chain seq x y z
N MET A 1 12.97 9.19 -14.32
CA MET A 1 12.53 7.84 -14.76
C MET A 1 11.00 7.79 -14.70
N THR A 2 10.37 6.94 -15.52
CA THR A 2 8.94 6.60 -15.39
C THR A 2 8.75 5.56 -14.27
N THR A 3 7.51 5.37 -13.78
CA THR A 3 7.19 4.32 -12.80
C THR A 3 7.57 2.92 -13.31
N ALA A 4 7.41 2.65 -14.61
CA ALA A 4 7.85 1.39 -15.22
C ALA A 4 9.39 1.17 -15.11
N GLN A 5 10.18 2.22 -15.29
CA GLN A 5 11.64 2.14 -15.14
C GLN A 5 12.07 2.01 -13.68
N ILE A 6 11.29 2.57 -12.74
CA ILE A 6 11.51 2.39 -11.30
C ILE A 6 11.18 0.95 -10.91
N LEU A 7 10.08 0.40 -11.42
CA LEU A 7 9.72 -1.01 -11.20
C LEU A 7 10.79 -1.96 -11.74
N GLU A 8 11.26 -1.75 -12.98
CA GLU A 8 12.35 -2.54 -13.56
C GLU A 8 13.60 -2.50 -12.67
N LYS A 9 13.99 -1.29 -12.21
CA LYS A 9 15.12 -1.11 -11.31
C LYS A 9 14.93 -1.84 -9.98
N MET A 10 13.70 -1.84 -9.43
CA MET A 10 13.40 -2.53 -8.18
C MET A 10 13.39 -4.06 -8.36
N ILE A 11 12.89 -4.58 -9.47
CA ILE A 11 12.96 -6.01 -9.82
C ILE A 11 14.43 -6.48 -9.86
N VAL A 12 15.31 -5.68 -10.49
CA VAL A 12 16.75 -5.98 -10.50
C VAL A 12 17.36 -5.94 -9.09
N PHE A 13 16.94 -4.94 -8.27
CA PHE A 13 17.38 -4.81 -6.89
C PHE A 13 16.94 -6.01 -6.01
N SER A 14 15.81 -6.62 -6.30
CA SER A 14 15.26 -7.78 -5.57
C SER A 14 15.98 -9.09 -5.87
N GLU A 15 16.98 -9.12 -6.76
CA GLU A 15 17.87 -10.26 -7.05
C GLU A 15 17.11 -11.59 -7.30
N GLY A 16 15.93 -11.54 -7.93
CA GLY A 16 15.12 -12.70 -8.25
C GLY A 16 14.31 -13.27 -7.08
N ASN A 17 14.18 -12.56 -5.97
CA ASN A 17 13.24 -12.92 -4.90
C ASN A 17 11.80 -12.71 -5.39
N LEU A 18 11.18 -13.79 -5.87
CA LEU A 18 9.84 -13.74 -6.46
C LEU A 18 8.77 -13.30 -5.45
N HIS A 19 8.90 -13.67 -4.18
CA HIS A 19 7.96 -13.25 -3.14
C HIS A 19 7.94 -11.73 -3.01
N ASP A 20 9.13 -11.11 -2.85
CA ASP A 20 9.23 -9.65 -2.72
C ASP A 20 8.76 -8.94 -4.01
N ILE A 21 9.10 -9.49 -5.18
CA ILE A 21 8.68 -8.94 -6.48
C ILE A 21 7.16 -9.00 -6.65
N ASP A 22 6.52 -10.13 -6.35
CA ASP A 22 5.07 -10.29 -6.47
C ASP A 22 4.34 -9.34 -5.50
N HIS A 23 4.82 -9.22 -4.27
CA HIS A 23 4.27 -8.31 -3.26
C HIS A 23 4.32 -6.85 -3.75
N LEU A 24 5.49 -6.35 -4.15
CA LEU A 24 5.62 -4.96 -4.60
C LEU A 24 4.75 -4.65 -5.83
N ILE A 25 4.57 -5.60 -6.75
CA ILE A 25 3.70 -5.43 -7.92
C ILE A 25 2.23 -5.32 -7.49
N ARG A 26 1.78 -6.13 -6.55
CA ARG A 26 0.42 -6.06 -6.00
C ARG A 26 0.18 -4.73 -5.31
N VAL A 27 1.06 -4.34 -4.38
CA VAL A 27 0.94 -3.06 -3.67
C VAL A 27 0.93 -1.89 -4.65
N TRP A 28 1.84 -1.87 -5.62
CA TRP A 28 1.85 -0.85 -6.66
C TRP A 28 0.54 -0.82 -7.47
N THR A 29 0.00 -1.98 -7.86
CA THR A 29 -1.25 -2.06 -8.63
C THR A 29 -2.42 -1.51 -7.84
N TYR A 30 -2.56 -1.86 -6.55
CA TYR A 30 -3.61 -1.33 -5.68
C TYR A 30 -3.42 0.17 -5.43
N ALA A 31 -2.22 0.62 -5.10
CA ALA A 31 -1.92 2.03 -4.88
C ALA A 31 -2.23 2.88 -6.12
N LYS A 32 -1.82 2.42 -7.30
CA LYS A 32 -2.13 3.08 -8.57
C LYS A 32 -3.63 3.16 -8.79
N THR A 33 -4.35 2.05 -8.62
CA THR A 33 -5.80 1.99 -8.83
C THR A 33 -6.54 2.91 -7.89
N ILE A 34 -6.24 2.86 -6.58
CA ILE A 34 -6.89 3.72 -5.59
C ILE A 34 -6.57 5.19 -5.87
N GLY A 35 -5.30 5.53 -6.13
CA GLY A 35 -4.89 6.90 -6.40
C GLY A 35 -5.57 7.52 -7.63
N GLU A 36 -5.70 6.77 -8.72
CA GLU A 36 -6.43 7.21 -9.92
C GLU A 36 -7.93 7.39 -9.64
N LEU A 37 -8.55 6.49 -8.88
CA LEU A 37 -9.97 6.57 -8.49
C LEU A 37 -10.25 7.72 -7.51
N GLU A 38 -9.32 8.05 -6.63
CA GLU A 38 -9.38 9.21 -5.73
C GLU A 38 -9.01 10.53 -6.43
N GLY A 39 -8.57 10.48 -7.68
CA GLY A 39 -8.28 11.66 -8.49
C GLY A 39 -7.01 12.40 -8.08
N LEU A 40 -5.98 11.69 -7.65
CA LEU A 40 -4.69 12.30 -7.35
C LEU A 40 -4.12 13.04 -8.57
N ASP A 41 -3.48 14.18 -8.34
CA ASP A 41 -2.71 14.83 -9.38
C ASP A 41 -1.51 14.00 -9.82
N SER A 42 -1.00 14.23 -11.03
CA SER A 42 0.05 13.41 -11.64
C SER A 42 1.34 13.35 -10.81
N ARG A 43 1.65 14.41 -10.05
CA ARG A 43 2.84 14.46 -9.20
C ARG A 43 2.66 13.57 -7.96
N THR A 44 1.55 13.73 -7.27
CA THR A 44 1.20 12.93 -6.09
C THR A 44 1.05 11.45 -6.46
N GLN A 45 0.43 11.16 -7.59
CA GLN A 45 0.31 9.81 -8.14
C GLN A 45 1.69 9.18 -8.40
N TYR A 46 2.60 9.92 -9.03
CA TYR A 46 3.96 9.44 -9.30
C TYR A 46 4.76 9.15 -8.00
N ILE A 47 4.61 10.01 -6.98
CA ILE A 47 5.21 9.81 -5.66
C ILE A 47 4.65 8.54 -5.01
N LEU A 48 3.32 8.40 -4.97
CA LEU A 48 2.64 7.23 -4.41
C LEU A 48 3.08 5.94 -5.10
N GLU A 49 3.06 5.90 -6.43
CA GLU A 49 3.46 4.72 -7.19
C GLU A 49 4.93 4.36 -6.94
N THR A 50 5.81 5.36 -6.85
CA THR A 50 7.22 5.13 -6.51
C THR A 50 7.38 4.59 -5.09
N ALA A 51 6.66 5.14 -4.14
CA ALA A 51 6.66 4.66 -2.76
C ALA A 51 6.14 3.22 -2.67
N ALA A 52 5.05 2.90 -3.34
CA ALA A 52 4.48 1.55 -3.38
C ALA A 52 5.44 0.51 -3.99
N ILE A 53 6.18 0.88 -5.05
CA ILE A 53 7.20 0.02 -5.64
C ILE A 53 8.37 -0.23 -4.68
N THR A 54 8.68 0.71 -3.79
CA THR A 54 9.91 0.69 -2.97
C THR A 54 9.66 0.57 -1.47
N HIS A 55 8.40 0.44 -0.99
CA HIS A 55 8.09 0.48 0.43
C HIS A 55 8.86 -0.57 1.24
N ASP A 56 8.97 -1.78 0.72
CA ASP A 56 9.65 -2.93 1.33
C ASP A 56 11.11 -3.12 0.92
N ILE A 57 11.74 -2.07 0.35
CA ILE A 57 13.13 -2.12 -0.15
C ILE A 57 14.15 -2.58 0.90
N ALA A 58 13.83 -2.42 2.17
CA ALA A 58 14.70 -2.82 3.28
C ALA A 58 14.58 -4.32 3.64
N CYS A 59 13.57 -5.05 3.16
CA CYS A 59 13.31 -6.44 3.55
C CYS A 59 14.53 -7.37 3.36
N PRO A 60 15.26 -7.38 2.24
CA PRO A 60 16.46 -8.21 2.08
C PRO A 60 17.54 -7.88 3.12
N TYR A 61 17.76 -6.58 3.35
CA TYR A 61 18.72 -6.11 4.34
C TYR A 61 18.31 -6.50 5.78
N CYS A 62 17.04 -6.29 6.12
CA CYS A 62 16.50 -6.65 7.44
C CYS A 62 16.60 -8.15 7.71
N ARG A 63 16.25 -9.00 6.73
CA ARG A 63 16.43 -10.46 6.84
C ARG A 63 17.89 -10.85 7.15
N THR A 64 18.84 -10.21 6.49
CA THR A 64 20.26 -10.49 6.70
C THR A 64 20.77 -9.97 8.04
N LYS A 65 20.38 -8.74 8.42
CA LYS A 65 20.89 -8.07 9.61
C LYS A 65 20.22 -8.52 10.91
N TYR A 66 18.90 -8.71 10.87
CA TYR A 66 18.07 -8.95 12.06
C TYR A 66 17.43 -10.34 12.09
N GLY A 67 17.47 -11.10 11.00
CA GLY A 67 16.80 -12.38 10.85
C GLY A 67 15.27 -12.28 10.74
N ASN A 68 14.72 -11.09 10.56
CA ASN A 68 13.29 -10.82 10.42
C ASN A 68 13.03 -9.57 9.55
N THR A 69 11.75 -9.30 9.27
CA THR A 69 11.27 -8.10 8.55
C THR A 69 10.23 -7.35 9.39
N GLU A 70 10.51 -7.14 10.69
CA GLU A 70 9.62 -6.34 11.54
C GLU A 70 9.50 -4.90 11.02
N GLY A 71 8.29 -4.36 10.99
CA GLY A 71 7.99 -3.04 10.41
C GLY A 71 8.88 -1.92 10.93
N ARG A 72 9.21 -1.92 12.23
CA ARG A 72 10.15 -0.96 12.80
C ARG A 72 11.53 -1.00 12.14
N HIS A 73 12.07 -2.19 11.89
CA HIS A 73 13.37 -2.33 11.21
C HIS A 73 13.29 -1.88 9.76
N GLN A 74 12.18 -2.17 9.08
CA GLN A 74 11.96 -1.73 7.71
C GLN A 74 11.90 -0.21 7.61
N GLU A 75 11.19 0.47 8.50
CA GLU A 75 11.09 1.93 8.54
C GLU A 75 12.45 2.58 8.83
N GLU A 76 13.21 2.05 9.83
CA GLU A 76 14.54 2.56 10.19
C GLU A 76 15.55 2.42 9.04
N GLU A 77 15.58 1.26 8.40
CA GLU A 77 16.56 0.97 7.34
C GLU A 77 16.09 1.44 5.97
N GLY A 78 14.79 1.46 5.70
CA GLY A 78 14.20 1.86 4.43
C GLY A 78 14.58 3.28 4.01
N ALA A 79 14.63 4.20 4.96
CA ALA A 79 14.91 5.61 4.70
C ALA A 79 16.23 5.85 3.96
N TRP A 80 17.32 5.19 4.37
CA TRP A 80 18.60 5.39 3.72
C TRP A 80 18.76 4.53 2.46
N ILE A 81 18.19 3.32 2.44
CA ILE A 81 18.25 2.43 1.28
C ILE A 81 17.47 3.05 0.11
N VAL A 82 16.22 3.52 0.34
CA VAL A 82 15.43 4.15 -0.73
C VAL A 82 16.06 5.46 -1.20
N ARG A 83 16.66 6.24 -0.30
CA ARG A 83 17.41 7.45 -0.69
C ARG A 83 18.53 7.12 -1.67
N ASP A 84 19.30 6.08 -1.43
CA ASP A 84 20.36 5.65 -2.33
C ASP A 84 19.81 5.09 -3.64
N PHE A 85 18.75 4.28 -3.56
CA PHE A 85 18.04 3.74 -4.70
C PHE A 85 17.51 4.83 -5.64
N LEU A 86 16.99 5.94 -5.11
CA LEU A 86 16.42 7.04 -5.91
C LEU A 86 17.47 7.90 -6.59
N ARG A 87 18.78 7.77 -6.24
CA ARG A 87 19.85 8.48 -6.95
C ARG A 87 19.88 8.10 -8.43
N GLY A 88 19.97 9.12 -9.26
CA GLY A 88 20.01 8.96 -10.72
C GLY A 88 18.66 8.68 -11.39
N THR A 89 17.54 8.67 -10.65
CA THR A 89 16.20 8.53 -11.23
C THR A 89 15.71 9.81 -11.93
N GLY A 90 16.31 10.95 -11.61
CA GLY A 90 15.86 12.26 -12.09
C GLY A 90 14.64 12.80 -11.34
N MET A 91 14.25 12.16 -10.22
CA MET A 91 13.23 12.69 -9.32
C MET A 91 13.74 13.95 -8.63
N ASP A 92 12.91 14.99 -8.53
CA ASP A 92 13.29 16.20 -7.79
C ASP A 92 13.37 15.92 -6.27
N GLU A 93 14.12 16.77 -5.56
CA GLU A 93 14.42 16.58 -4.14
C GLU A 93 13.18 16.52 -3.26
N ALA A 94 12.16 17.33 -3.55
CA ALA A 94 10.93 17.34 -2.75
C ALA A 94 10.12 16.05 -2.94
N ALA A 95 10.01 15.56 -4.18
CA ALA A 95 9.35 14.30 -4.47
C ALA A 95 10.12 13.12 -3.87
N ALA A 96 11.44 13.09 -4.02
CA ALA A 96 12.29 12.06 -3.40
C ALA A 96 12.17 12.08 -1.86
N GLY A 97 12.16 13.26 -1.26
CA GLY A 97 11.92 13.43 0.18
C GLY A 97 10.59 12.85 0.64
N ARG A 98 9.51 13.05 -0.16
CA ARG A 98 8.19 12.49 0.15
C ARG A 98 8.18 10.96 0.03
N VAL A 99 8.79 10.39 -1.01
CA VAL A 99 8.93 8.92 -1.14
C VAL A 99 9.69 8.34 0.04
N ILE A 100 10.81 8.94 0.44
CA ILE A 100 11.60 8.51 1.60
C ILE A 100 10.74 8.54 2.87
N TYR A 101 9.97 9.61 3.06
CA TYR A 101 9.06 9.74 4.21
C TYR A 101 8.02 8.59 4.22
N LEU A 102 7.35 8.35 3.10
CA LEU A 102 6.35 7.28 2.98
C LEU A 102 6.94 5.90 3.27
N VAL A 103 8.10 5.58 2.69
CA VAL A 103 8.81 4.31 2.93
C VAL A 103 9.21 4.14 4.39
N SER A 104 9.64 5.22 5.05
CA SER A 104 10.05 5.17 6.46
C SER A 104 8.89 5.22 7.47
N HIS A 105 7.63 5.20 7.01
CA HIS A 105 6.45 5.26 7.87
C HIS A 105 5.32 4.31 7.44
N HIS A 106 5.54 3.45 6.44
CA HIS A 106 4.46 2.66 5.84
C HIS A 106 3.84 1.60 6.78
N HIS A 107 4.42 1.33 7.93
CA HIS A 107 3.80 0.53 9.00
C HIS A 107 3.18 1.38 10.11
N THR A 108 3.36 2.71 10.08
CA THR A 108 2.86 3.63 11.09
C THR A 108 1.48 4.14 10.68
N VAL A 109 0.42 3.70 11.37
CA VAL A 109 -0.98 4.04 11.04
C VAL A 109 -1.49 5.32 11.72
N THR A 110 -0.62 6.04 12.42
CA THR A 110 -0.95 7.30 13.11
C THR A 110 -0.20 8.46 12.49
N GLY A 111 -0.80 9.66 12.51
CA GLY A 111 -0.15 10.85 11.94
C GLY A 111 -0.13 10.85 10.40
N VAL A 112 -1.05 10.13 9.76
CA VAL A 112 -1.22 10.13 8.31
C VAL A 112 -1.54 11.53 7.82
N ASP A 113 -0.67 12.09 6.97
CA ASP A 113 -0.66 13.51 6.61
C ASP A 113 -1.02 13.81 5.14
N GLY A 114 -1.44 12.81 4.39
CA GLY A 114 -1.80 12.98 2.98
C GLY A 114 -2.49 11.76 2.37
N ALA A 115 -3.13 11.97 1.22
CA ALA A 115 -3.82 10.91 0.50
C ALA A 115 -2.85 9.83 -0.01
N ASP A 116 -1.65 10.22 -0.43
CA ASP A 116 -0.59 9.29 -0.84
C ASP A 116 -0.18 8.33 0.29
N TYR A 117 -0.05 8.84 1.51
CA TYR A 117 0.26 8.01 2.67
C TYR A 117 -0.92 7.07 3.01
N GLN A 118 -2.14 7.61 3.06
CA GLN A 118 -3.33 6.82 3.34
C GLN A 118 -3.52 5.69 2.34
N ILE A 119 -3.33 5.99 1.04
CA ILE A 119 -3.47 4.99 -0.02
C ILE A 119 -2.38 3.94 0.04
N LEU A 120 -1.14 4.30 0.38
CA LEU A 120 -0.07 3.33 0.55
C LEU A 120 -0.39 2.31 1.64
N LEU A 121 -0.89 2.77 2.81
CA LEU A 121 -1.33 1.89 3.90
C LEU A 121 -2.44 0.93 3.47
N GLU A 122 -3.43 1.43 2.71
CA GLU A 122 -4.55 0.62 2.24
C GLU A 122 -4.12 -0.41 1.20
N ALA A 123 -3.27 -0.02 0.26
CA ALA A 123 -2.75 -0.91 -0.78
C ALA A 123 -1.89 -2.03 -0.21
N ASP A 124 -0.99 -1.68 0.71
CA ASP A 124 -0.14 -2.65 1.41
C ASP A 124 -0.98 -3.60 2.27
N TYR A 125 -2.00 -3.07 2.99
CA TYR A 125 -2.92 -3.89 3.76
C TYR A 125 -3.64 -4.92 2.90
N ILE A 126 -4.17 -4.54 1.72
CA ILE A 126 -4.88 -5.46 0.82
C ILE A 126 -3.94 -6.58 0.38
N ALA A 127 -2.74 -6.25 -0.09
CA ALA A 127 -1.76 -7.23 -0.56
C ALA A 127 -1.36 -8.22 0.56
N ASN A 128 -1.03 -7.70 1.74
CA ASN A 128 -0.68 -8.53 2.89
C ASN A 128 -1.82 -9.44 3.36
N ALA A 129 -3.06 -8.93 3.37
CA ALA A 129 -4.22 -9.71 3.79
C ALA A 129 -4.49 -10.89 2.86
N GLU A 130 -4.33 -10.69 1.53
CA GLU A 130 -4.45 -11.75 0.52
C GLU A 130 -3.33 -12.79 0.67
N GLU A 131 -2.08 -12.35 0.74
CA GLU A 131 -0.91 -13.22 0.80
C GLU A 131 -0.88 -14.10 2.05
N ASN A 132 -1.29 -13.53 3.18
CA ASN A 132 -1.25 -14.21 4.47
C ASN A 132 -2.61 -14.83 4.86
N HIS A 133 -3.61 -14.78 3.98
CA HIS A 133 -4.95 -15.30 4.23
C HIS A 133 -5.52 -14.84 5.57
N TRP A 134 -5.42 -13.53 5.85
CA TRP A 134 -5.87 -12.98 7.12
C TRP A 134 -7.38 -13.15 7.30
N PRO A 135 -7.86 -13.40 8.54
CA PRO A 135 -9.28 -13.51 8.83
C PRO A 135 -10.04 -12.22 8.45
N GLU A 136 -11.28 -12.37 7.96
CA GLU A 136 -12.16 -11.24 7.62
C GLU A 136 -12.30 -10.21 8.75
N GLU A 137 -12.23 -10.63 10.01
CA GLU A 137 -12.30 -9.75 11.17
C GLU A 137 -11.18 -8.68 11.14
N ASN A 138 -9.99 -9.01 10.61
CA ASN A 138 -8.91 -8.04 10.44
C ASN A 138 -9.30 -6.97 9.42
N ALA A 139 -9.94 -7.36 8.31
CA ALA A 139 -10.43 -6.41 7.31
C ALA A 139 -11.51 -5.48 7.88
N ARG A 140 -12.45 -6.00 8.67
CA ARG A 140 -13.48 -5.18 9.35
C ARG A 140 -12.85 -4.18 10.31
N ARG A 141 -11.83 -4.61 11.06
CA ARG A 141 -11.11 -3.73 11.98
C ARG A 141 -10.34 -2.65 11.23
N PHE A 142 -9.63 -3.02 10.17
CA PHE A 142 -8.90 -2.05 9.35
C PHE A 142 -9.84 -1.02 8.72
N LEU A 143 -10.98 -1.46 8.18
CA LEU A 143 -12.02 -0.58 7.63
C LEU A 143 -12.55 0.43 8.66
N SER A 144 -12.71 0.01 9.92
CA SER A 144 -13.27 0.87 10.96
C SER A 144 -12.27 1.82 11.61
N SER A 145 -10.98 1.52 11.58
CA SER A 145 -9.98 2.24 12.37
C SER A 145 -8.85 2.88 11.57
N VAL A 146 -8.58 2.42 10.34
CA VAL A 146 -7.42 2.86 9.55
C VAL A 146 -7.83 3.34 8.16
N ALA A 147 -8.69 2.60 7.44
CA ALA A 147 -9.05 2.95 6.07
C ALA A 147 -9.73 4.33 5.98
N GLY A 148 -9.17 5.20 5.14
CA GLY A 148 -9.59 6.60 5.00
C GLY A 148 -10.21 6.93 3.65
N THR A 149 -9.72 6.32 2.55
CA THR A 149 -10.22 6.63 1.20
C THR A 149 -11.49 5.83 0.87
N GLU A 150 -12.37 6.41 0.05
CA GLU A 150 -13.61 5.73 -0.33
C GLU A 150 -13.34 4.57 -1.31
N SER A 151 -12.39 4.74 -2.21
CA SER A 151 -11.99 3.70 -3.16
C SER A 151 -11.25 2.55 -2.48
N GLY A 152 -10.37 2.86 -1.54
CA GLY A 152 -9.69 1.84 -0.72
C GLY A 152 -10.66 1.02 0.12
N LYS A 153 -11.59 1.69 0.83
CA LYS A 153 -12.65 1.00 1.58
C LYS A 153 -13.50 0.09 0.71
N ARG A 154 -13.84 0.54 -0.51
CA ARG A 154 -14.60 -0.27 -1.47
C ARG A 154 -13.81 -1.51 -1.88
N LEU A 155 -12.55 -1.35 -2.30
CA LEU A 155 -11.71 -2.47 -2.71
C LEU A 155 -11.47 -3.46 -1.57
N ILE A 156 -11.24 -2.99 -0.35
CA ILE A 156 -11.10 -3.86 0.83
C ILE A 156 -12.35 -4.71 1.03
N ARG A 157 -13.56 -4.12 0.91
CA ARG A 157 -14.80 -4.89 1.03
C ARG A 157 -14.94 -5.94 -0.08
N GLU A 158 -14.76 -5.53 -1.32
CA GLU A 158 -14.94 -6.41 -2.49
C GLU A 158 -13.95 -7.59 -2.48
N ILE A 159 -12.70 -7.34 -2.10
CA ILE A 159 -11.63 -8.33 -2.15
C ILE A 159 -11.64 -9.23 -0.90
N LEU A 160 -11.74 -8.61 0.29
CA LEU A 160 -11.50 -9.32 1.56
C LEU A 160 -12.78 -9.71 2.30
N LEU A 161 -13.95 -9.18 1.89
CA LEU A 161 -15.26 -9.47 2.51
C LEU A 161 -16.32 -9.82 1.45
N PRO A 162 -16.04 -10.75 0.51
CA PRO A 162 -16.95 -11.03 -0.59
C PRO A 162 -18.31 -11.55 -0.07
N GLY A 163 -19.40 -11.00 -0.63
CA GLY A 163 -20.78 -11.43 -0.32
C GLY A 163 -21.50 -10.64 0.77
N GLN A 164 -20.90 -9.65 1.41
CA GLN A 164 -21.56 -8.83 2.44
C GLN A 164 -22.50 -7.75 1.88
N GLU A 165 -22.18 -7.18 0.72
CA GLU A 165 -23.06 -6.19 0.09
C GLU A 165 -24.44 -6.79 -0.29
N GLU A 166 -24.48 -8.07 -0.64
CA GLU A 166 -25.72 -8.77 -0.98
C GLU A 166 -26.58 -9.02 0.28
N ALA A 167 -25.93 -9.31 1.40
CA ALA A 167 -26.60 -9.46 2.71
C ALA A 167 -27.14 -8.13 3.24
N ASP A 168 -26.40 -7.04 3.07
CA ASP A 168 -26.83 -5.70 3.53
C ASP A 168 -27.95 -5.13 2.63
N ARG A 169 -27.90 -5.36 1.31
CA ARG A 169 -28.99 -5.01 0.38
C ARG A 169 -30.26 -5.80 0.69
N THR A 170 -30.14 -7.07 1.02
CA THR A 170 -31.27 -7.95 1.38
C THR A 170 -31.91 -7.51 2.70
N ARG A 171 -31.09 -7.12 3.69
CA ARG A 171 -31.57 -6.58 4.97
C ARG A 171 -32.28 -5.22 4.82
N ALA A 172 -31.70 -4.32 4.00
CA ALA A 172 -32.28 -3.01 3.73
C ALA A 172 -33.62 -3.13 2.97
N GLY A 173 -33.77 -4.10 2.06
CA GLY A 173 -35.02 -4.38 1.35
C GLY A 173 -36.14 -4.93 2.27
N GLN A 174 -35.80 -5.76 3.24
CA GLN A 174 -36.78 -6.35 4.18
C GLN A 174 -37.34 -5.35 5.19
N VAL A 175 -36.58 -4.29 5.52
CA VAL A 175 -37.08 -3.24 6.45
C VAL A 175 -38.12 -2.33 5.78
N CYS A 176 -38.10 -2.17 4.46
CA CYS A 176 -39.10 -1.39 3.72
C CYS A 176 -40.44 -2.11 3.55
N GLU A 177 -40.49 -3.44 3.59
CA GLU A 177 -41.73 -4.19 3.40
C GLU A 177 -42.52 -4.44 4.70
N SER A 178 -41.94 -4.25 5.87
CA SER A 178 -42.60 -4.48 7.18
C SER A 178 -43.20 -3.23 7.78
N GLY A 179 -43.28 -2.12 7.06
CA GLY A 179 -43.79 -0.82 7.51
C GLY A 179 -45.09 -0.36 6.82
N SER A 180 -45.92 -1.28 6.28
CA SER A 180 -47.22 -0.96 5.67
C SER A 180 -48.35 -1.58 6.40
#